data_1f620365ca38189593815b75b4c6e163
#
_entry.id   1f620365ca38189593815b75b4c6e163
#
_cell.length_a   1.000
_cell.length_b   1.000
_cell.length_c   1.000
_cell.angle_alpha   90.00
_cell.angle_beta   90.00
_cell.angle_gamma   90.00
#
_symmetry.space_group_name_H-M   'P 1'
#
loop_
_entity.id
_entity.type
_entity.pdbx_description
1 polymer ?
#
loop_
_entity_poly.entity_id
_entity_poly.type
_entity_poly.pdbx_seq_one_letter_code
_entity_poly.pdbx_strand_id
1 'polypeptide(L)'
;VFGVSNLKIIVILSFTAFVFGVLILFLINPVTSAMVKYYEVVKAKYSKDIDHLVSINKNGVWIKEHNEDFLYIVSAQKIEGNNLHDVSIYIMDNENNLIKRIETSKVNIATNNWKMESAFVYSLEEDGFPKIIQNYQLNSRYNIEKLNSLYKNLDTISFMDLLTNYNLLIKKGYTKKILNEKLNEFY
;
A
#
# COMPACT_ATOMS: atom_id res chain seq x y z
N VAL A 1 -33.81 -50.48 -20.50
CA VAL A 1 -32.68 -49.73 -19.88
C VAL A 1 -32.41 -48.52 -20.75
N PHE A 2 -32.77 -47.33 -20.31
CA PHE A 2 -32.44 -46.08 -21.02
C PHE A 2 -30.99 -45.75 -20.77
N GLY A 3 -30.10 -46.16 -21.69
CA GLY A 3 -28.69 -45.79 -21.62
C GLY A 3 -28.49 -44.29 -21.86
N VAL A 4 -27.99 -43.58 -20.87
CA VAL A 4 -27.58 -42.18 -21.05
C VAL A 4 -26.30 -42.18 -21.87
N SER A 5 -26.28 -41.44 -22.99
CA SER A 5 -25.10 -41.31 -23.83
C SER A 5 -23.94 -40.68 -23.02
N ASN A 6 -22.72 -41.22 -23.17
CA ASN A 6 -21.51 -40.67 -22.53
C ASN A 6 -21.32 -39.16 -22.79
N LEU A 7 -21.73 -38.70 -23.95
CA LEU A 7 -21.69 -37.29 -24.32
C LEU A 7 -22.62 -36.44 -23.46
N LYS A 8 -23.82 -36.92 -23.13
CA LYS A 8 -24.74 -36.21 -22.21
C LYS A 8 -24.16 -36.10 -20.82
N ILE A 9 -23.51 -37.15 -20.32
CA ILE A 9 -22.87 -37.14 -19.01
C ILE A 9 -21.75 -36.06 -18.98
N ILE A 10 -20.90 -36.03 -20.00
CA ILE A 10 -19.83 -35.06 -20.10
C ILE A 10 -20.36 -33.60 -20.14
N VAL A 11 -21.41 -33.37 -20.95
CA VAL A 11 -22.03 -32.04 -21.05
C VAL A 11 -22.64 -31.60 -19.71
N ILE A 12 -23.32 -32.50 -19.00
CA ILE A 12 -23.90 -32.17 -17.69
C ILE A 12 -22.82 -31.84 -16.68
N LEU A 13 -21.74 -32.64 -16.61
CA LEU A 13 -20.62 -32.39 -15.72
C LEU A 13 -19.91 -31.06 -16.02
N SER A 14 -19.67 -30.81 -17.31
CA SER A 14 -19.02 -29.54 -17.74
C SER A 14 -19.88 -28.32 -17.42
N PHE A 15 -21.21 -28.43 -17.66
CA PHE A 15 -22.15 -27.36 -17.33
C PHE A 15 -22.20 -27.10 -15.82
N THR A 16 -22.26 -28.18 -15.03
CA THR A 16 -22.25 -28.07 -13.56
C THR A 16 -20.97 -27.39 -13.06
N ALA A 17 -19.79 -27.82 -13.56
CA ALA A 17 -18.53 -27.23 -13.21
C ALA A 17 -18.47 -25.74 -13.58
N PHE A 18 -18.97 -25.36 -14.76
CA PHE A 18 -19.04 -23.95 -15.19
C PHE A 18 -19.94 -23.14 -14.26
N VAL A 19 -21.12 -23.61 -13.88
CA VAL A 19 -22.05 -22.95 -12.96
C VAL A 19 -21.38 -22.74 -11.60
N PHE A 20 -20.67 -23.74 -11.06
CA PHE A 20 -19.94 -23.61 -9.81
C PHE A 20 -18.78 -22.57 -9.92
N GLY A 21 -18.04 -22.56 -11.02
CA GLY A 21 -16.99 -21.56 -11.27
C GLY A 21 -17.56 -20.13 -11.25
N VAL A 22 -18.67 -19.90 -11.92
CA VAL A 22 -19.38 -18.61 -11.93
C VAL A 22 -19.85 -18.25 -10.51
N LEU A 23 -20.42 -19.16 -9.75
CA LEU A 23 -20.83 -18.93 -8.37
C LEU A 23 -19.66 -18.52 -7.48
N ILE A 24 -18.52 -19.19 -7.58
CA ILE A 24 -17.31 -18.86 -6.80
C ILE A 24 -16.84 -17.44 -7.13
N LEU A 25 -16.72 -17.08 -8.41
CA LEU A 25 -16.23 -15.78 -8.83
C LEU A 25 -17.15 -14.62 -8.43
N PHE A 26 -18.45 -14.80 -8.57
CA PHE A 26 -19.42 -13.70 -8.40
C PHE A 26 -20.05 -13.61 -7.01
N LEU A 27 -20.06 -14.70 -6.23
CA LEU A 27 -20.62 -14.70 -4.88
C LEU A 27 -19.53 -14.85 -3.80
N ILE A 28 -18.69 -15.89 -3.90
CA ILE A 28 -17.75 -16.21 -2.83
C ILE A 28 -16.60 -15.18 -2.83
N ASN A 29 -16.03 -14.88 -3.99
CA ASN A 29 -14.90 -13.95 -4.07
C ASN A 29 -15.19 -12.54 -3.52
N PRO A 30 -16.31 -11.86 -3.85
CA PRO A 30 -16.62 -10.57 -3.24
C PRO A 30 -16.81 -10.64 -1.72
N VAL A 31 -17.44 -11.70 -1.22
CA VAL A 31 -17.63 -11.90 0.22
C VAL A 31 -16.27 -12.08 0.92
N THR A 32 -15.41 -12.92 0.38
CA THR A 32 -14.06 -13.16 0.92
C THR A 32 -13.24 -11.86 0.92
N SER A 33 -13.23 -11.10 -0.17
CA SER A 33 -12.53 -9.83 -0.26
C SER A 33 -13.05 -8.81 0.76
N ALA A 34 -14.35 -8.75 0.99
CA ALA A 34 -14.95 -7.90 2.00
C ALA A 34 -14.54 -8.32 3.43
N MET A 35 -14.48 -9.63 3.69
CA MET A 35 -14.03 -10.16 4.99
C MET A 35 -12.57 -9.88 5.25
N VAL A 36 -11.69 -10.04 4.26
CA VAL A 36 -10.25 -9.70 4.38
C VAL A 36 -10.10 -8.21 4.68
N LYS A 37 -10.81 -7.36 3.94
CA LYS A 37 -10.81 -5.91 4.20
C LYS A 37 -11.28 -5.56 5.62
N TYR A 38 -12.36 -6.18 6.08
CA TYR A 38 -12.86 -5.99 7.45
C TYR A 38 -11.82 -6.44 8.48
N TYR A 39 -11.22 -7.62 8.27
CA TYR A 39 -10.15 -8.15 9.13
C TYR A 39 -8.97 -7.17 9.24
N GLU A 40 -8.53 -6.59 8.12
CA GLU A 40 -7.43 -5.61 8.13
C GLU A 40 -7.78 -4.35 8.92
N VAL A 41 -9.01 -3.84 8.75
CA VAL A 41 -9.47 -2.67 9.53
C VAL A 41 -9.51 -2.98 11.02
N VAL A 42 -10.00 -4.17 11.40
CA VAL A 42 -10.04 -4.60 12.80
C VAL A 42 -8.62 -4.83 13.33
N LYS A 43 -7.77 -5.52 12.58
CA LYS A 43 -6.36 -5.74 12.94
C LYS A 43 -5.63 -4.42 13.16
N ALA A 44 -5.78 -3.45 12.26
CA ALA A 44 -5.17 -2.13 12.41
C ALA A 44 -5.64 -1.41 13.68
N LYS A 45 -6.90 -1.64 14.12
CA LYS A 45 -7.45 -1.03 15.36
C LYS A 45 -6.92 -1.68 16.64
N TYR A 46 -6.67 -3.00 16.59
CA TYR A 46 -6.29 -3.78 17.78
C TYR A 46 -4.83 -4.23 17.79
N SER A 47 -4.11 -4.07 16.69
CA SER A 47 -2.68 -4.37 16.65
C SER A 47 -1.95 -3.41 17.56
N LYS A 48 -1.29 -3.96 18.57
CA LYS A 48 -0.37 -3.22 19.44
C LYS A 48 0.95 -2.86 18.75
N ASP A 49 1.14 -3.34 17.52
CA ASP A 49 2.31 -3.06 16.68
C ASP A 49 2.17 -1.66 16.05
N ILE A 50 2.02 -0.65 16.94
CA ILE A 50 1.86 0.77 16.59
C ILE A 50 3.19 1.35 16.08
N ASP A 51 4.28 0.58 16.18
CA ASP A 51 5.63 1.09 15.88
C ASP A 51 5.88 1.31 14.39
N HIS A 52 5.07 0.69 13.53
CA HIS A 52 5.22 0.81 12.07
C HIS A 52 3.85 0.95 11.40
N LEU A 53 3.44 2.16 11.09
CA LEU A 53 2.20 2.46 10.40
C LEU A 53 2.46 3.15 9.07
N VAL A 54 1.81 2.66 8.02
CA VAL A 54 1.75 3.34 6.73
C VAL A 54 0.29 3.58 6.39
N SER A 55 -0.07 4.83 6.14
CA SER A 55 -1.39 5.22 5.66
C SER A 55 -1.25 6.03 4.38
N ILE A 56 -1.92 5.58 3.33
CA ILE A 56 -1.96 6.28 2.06
C ILE A 56 -3.43 6.52 1.73
N ASN A 57 -3.81 7.78 1.60
CA ASN A 57 -5.18 8.19 1.31
C ASN A 57 -5.21 9.39 0.34
N LYS A 58 -6.37 9.95 0.11
CA LYS A 58 -6.54 11.13 -0.77
C LYS A 58 -5.78 12.36 -0.30
N ASN A 59 -5.45 12.43 0.98
CA ASN A 59 -4.79 13.58 1.61
C ASN A 59 -3.28 13.41 1.68
N GLY A 60 -2.73 12.30 1.15
CA GLY A 60 -1.31 12.05 1.11
C GLY A 60 -0.88 10.72 1.72
N VAL A 61 0.41 10.64 1.97
CA VAL A 61 1.11 9.48 2.50
C VAL A 61 1.61 9.81 3.90
N TRP A 62 1.32 8.93 4.83
CA TRP A 62 1.81 9.01 6.19
C TRP A 62 2.54 7.73 6.55
N ILE A 63 3.78 7.88 7.02
CA ILE A 63 4.60 6.76 7.46
C ILE A 63 5.03 7.06 8.89
N LYS A 64 4.74 6.15 9.80
CA LYS A 64 5.29 6.15 11.15
C LYS A 64 6.28 5.00 11.24
N GLU A 65 7.51 5.31 11.57
CA GLU A 65 8.59 4.33 11.71
C GLU A 65 9.29 4.55 13.05
N HIS A 66 9.35 3.52 13.87
CA HIS A 66 10.11 3.52 15.11
C HIS A 66 11.45 2.81 14.89
N ASN A 67 12.54 3.46 15.23
CA ASN A 67 13.86 2.87 15.33
C ASN A 67 14.27 2.84 16.81
N GLU A 68 15.34 2.15 17.17
CA GLU A 68 15.76 1.96 18.56
C GLU A 68 15.81 3.27 19.36
N ASP A 69 16.26 4.36 18.73
CA ASP A 69 16.47 5.65 19.39
C ASP A 69 15.47 6.74 18.99
N PHE A 70 14.79 6.60 17.84
CA PHE A 70 14.00 7.68 17.27
C PHE A 70 12.70 7.20 16.67
N LEU A 71 11.68 8.06 16.78
CA LEU A 71 10.42 7.95 16.08
C LEU A 71 10.41 8.89 14.87
N TYR A 72 10.24 8.34 13.69
CA TYR A 72 10.08 9.09 12.44
C TYR A 72 8.61 9.16 12.06
N ILE A 73 8.11 10.35 11.83
CA ILE A 73 6.79 10.58 11.22
C ILE A 73 7.01 11.30 9.91
N VAL A 74 6.72 10.61 8.82
CA VAL A 74 6.84 11.16 7.47
C VAL A 74 5.46 11.46 6.92
N SER A 75 5.28 12.68 6.43
CA SER A 75 4.11 13.11 5.68
C SER A 75 4.56 13.51 4.28
N ALA A 76 3.86 13.03 3.25
CA ALA A 76 4.09 13.42 1.87
C ALA A 76 2.75 13.66 1.16
N GLN A 77 2.71 14.60 0.22
CA GLN A 77 1.47 14.93 -0.48
C GLN A 77 1.08 13.84 -1.49
N LYS A 78 2.07 13.26 -2.19
CA LYS A 78 1.83 12.21 -3.19
C LYS A 78 3.06 11.33 -3.43
N ILE A 79 2.79 10.16 -4.03
CA ILE A 79 3.82 9.26 -4.58
C ILE A 79 3.75 9.30 -6.10
N GLU A 80 4.88 9.54 -6.75
CA GLU A 80 5.02 9.43 -8.21
C GLU A 80 6.27 8.60 -8.56
N GLY A 81 6.05 7.43 -9.16
CA GLY A 81 7.13 6.47 -9.44
C GLY A 81 7.90 6.12 -8.17
N ASN A 82 9.19 6.42 -8.13
CA ASN A 82 10.06 6.16 -6.99
C ASN A 82 10.23 7.37 -6.06
N ASN A 83 9.39 8.39 -6.19
CA ASN A 83 9.55 9.62 -5.44
C ASN A 83 8.32 9.95 -4.60
N LEU A 84 8.57 10.49 -3.40
CA LEU A 84 7.61 11.23 -2.60
C LEU A 84 7.74 12.71 -2.90
N HIS A 85 6.63 13.43 -2.94
CA HIS A 85 6.59 14.87 -3.18
C HIS A 85 6.02 15.62 -1.99
N ASP A 86 6.54 16.84 -1.76
CA ASP A 86 6.17 17.73 -0.66
C ASP A 86 6.21 17.01 0.68
N VAL A 87 7.42 16.67 1.08
CA VAL A 87 7.69 15.77 2.20
C VAL A 87 8.10 16.57 3.44
N SER A 88 7.43 16.25 4.54
CA SER A 88 7.82 16.68 5.89
C SER A 88 8.15 15.45 6.74
N ILE A 89 9.34 15.45 7.34
CA ILE A 89 9.80 14.36 8.20
C ILE A 89 10.01 14.95 9.60
N TYR A 90 9.33 14.39 10.57
CA TYR A 90 9.48 14.72 11.98
C TYR A 90 10.26 13.61 12.66
N ILE A 91 11.34 13.99 13.34
CA ILE A 91 12.18 13.08 14.13
C ILE A 91 11.97 13.41 15.59
N MET A 92 11.50 12.43 16.33
CA MET A 92 11.19 12.54 17.75
C MET A 92 12.04 11.57 18.56
N ASP A 93 12.27 11.89 19.83
CA ASP A 93 12.85 10.97 20.80
C ASP A 93 11.84 9.92 21.31
N ASN A 94 12.29 9.02 22.18
CA ASN A 94 11.46 8.00 22.79
C ASN A 94 10.38 8.55 23.75
N GLU A 95 10.51 9.82 24.16
CA GLU A 95 9.52 10.53 24.98
C GLU A 95 8.50 11.32 24.11
N ASN A 96 8.59 11.20 22.79
CA ASN A 96 7.80 11.93 21.77
C ASN A 96 8.09 13.45 21.74
N ASN A 97 9.24 13.90 22.19
CA ASN A 97 9.66 15.29 21.99
C ASN A 97 10.23 15.42 20.58
N LEU A 98 9.84 16.48 19.87
CA LEU A 98 10.38 16.80 18.54
C LEU A 98 11.83 17.22 18.66
N ILE A 99 12.75 16.51 18.00
CA ILE A 99 14.17 16.85 17.93
C ILE A 99 14.47 17.65 16.67
N LYS A 100 13.93 17.16 15.54
CA LYS A 100 14.27 17.69 14.22
C LYS A 100 13.08 17.58 13.27
N ARG A 101 12.91 18.59 12.42
CA ARG A 101 11.98 18.57 11.29
C ARG A 101 12.74 18.77 10.00
N ILE A 102 12.44 17.98 8.99
CA ILE A 102 13.07 18.05 7.68
C ILE A 102 11.97 18.28 6.66
N GLU A 103 12.14 19.30 5.81
CA GLU A 103 11.22 19.58 4.71
C GLU A 103 11.96 19.53 3.38
N THR A 104 11.35 18.93 2.39
CA THR A 104 11.88 18.85 1.04
C THR A 104 10.78 18.69 0.01
N SER A 105 10.99 19.23 -1.18
CA SER A 105 10.03 19.09 -2.27
C SER A 105 9.98 17.68 -2.85
N LYS A 106 11.10 16.92 -2.76
CA LYS A 106 11.18 15.60 -3.38
C LYS A 106 12.15 14.68 -2.66
N VAL A 107 11.73 13.43 -2.43
CA VAL A 107 12.53 12.36 -1.84
C VAL A 107 12.52 11.15 -2.76
N ASN A 108 13.68 10.66 -3.17
CA ASN A 108 13.80 9.39 -3.87
C ASN A 108 13.83 8.24 -2.85
N ILE A 109 12.87 7.34 -2.95
CA ILE A 109 12.65 6.19 -2.06
C ILE A 109 12.82 4.85 -2.78
N ALA A 110 13.57 4.82 -3.90
CA ALA A 110 13.84 3.60 -4.65
C ALA A 110 14.54 2.53 -3.79
N THR A 111 15.35 2.98 -2.84
CA THR A 111 16.07 2.13 -1.88
C THR A 111 15.74 2.54 -0.46
N ASN A 112 16.18 1.76 0.52
CA ASN A 112 16.05 2.08 1.94
C ASN A 112 16.86 3.32 2.36
N ASN A 113 17.83 3.73 1.56
CA ASN A 113 18.54 5.01 1.74
C ASN A 113 17.83 6.09 0.90
N TRP A 114 16.99 6.85 1.55
CA TRP A 114 16.23 7.95 0.94
C TRP A 114 17.14 9.10 0.60
N LYS A 115 17.04 9.61 -0.62
CA LYS A 115 17.89 10.67 -1.12
C LYS A 115 17.07 11.93 -1.43
N MET A 116 17.55 13.08 -0.93
CA MET A 116 16.97 14.40 -1.14
C MET A 116 18.03 15.29 -1.74
N GLU A 117 17.71 15.97 -2.85
CA GLU A 117 18.65 16.91 -3.48
C GLU A 117 18.93 18.10 -2.57
N SER A 118 17.89 18.63 -1.93
CA SER A 118 17.98 19.70 -0.94
C SER A 118 16.98 19.46 0.18
N ALA A 119 17.36 19.69 1.41
CA ALA A 119 16.50 19.56 2.58
C ALA A 119 16.64 20.81 3.48
N PHE A 120 15.51 21.36 3.91
CA PHE A 120 15.43 22.35 4.97
C PHE A 120 15.35 21.63 6.29
N VAL A 121 16.38 21.75 7.12
CA VAL A 121 16.48 21.06 8.41
C VAL A 121 16.30 22.08 9.52
N TYR A 122 15.24 21.88 10.32
CA TYR A 122 14.94 22.65 11.52
C TYR A 122 15.33 21.79 12.72
N SER A 123 16.24 22.29 13.56
CA SER A 123 16.62 21.65 14.82
C SER A 123 16.15 22.53 15.98
N LEU A 124 15.56 21.90 17.01
CA LEU A 124 15.10 22.61 18.20
C LEU A 124 16.27 23.07 19.09
N GLU A 125 17.44 22.44 18.96
CA GLU A 125 18.64 22.79 19.74
C GLU A 125 19.42 24.00 19.18
N GLU A 126 19.10 24.40 17.95
CA GLU A 126 19.78 25.51 17.26
C GLU A 126 18.78 26.64 17.01
N ASP A 127 19.21 27.89 17.00
CA ASP A 127 18.49 29.18 16.96
C ASP A 127 17.23 29.32 16.07
N GLY A 128 16.50 28.24 15.81
CA GLY A 128 15.18 28.21 15.12
C GLY A 128 15.24 28.48 13.62
N PHE A 129 16.40 28.76 13.03
CA PHE A 129 16.54 28.97 11.59
C PHE A 129 16.81 27.66 10.85
N PRO A 130 16.13 27.43 9.70
CA PRO A 130 16.39 26.23 8.90
C PRO A 130 17.78 26.26 8.29
N LYS A 131 18.49 25.13 8.39
CA LYS A 131 19.70 24.89 7.61
C LYS A 131 19.35 24.20 6.32
N ILE A 132 19.86 24.69 5.19
CA ILE A 132 19.73 24.04 3.90
C ILE A 132 20.89 23.06 3.74
N ILE A 133 20.58 21.77 3.63
CA ILE A 133 21.58 20.73 3.41
C ILE A 133 21.37 20.13 2.03
N GLN A 134 22.41 20.15 1.20
CA GLN A 134 22.41 19.51 -0.11
C GLN A 134 22.75 18.02 0.01
N ASN A 135 22.15 17.21 -0.86
CA ASN A 135 22.35 15.75 -0.92
C ASN A 135 22.11 15.05 0.43
N TYR A 136 21.03 15.44 1.12
CA TYR A 136 20.67 14.83 2.40
C TYR A 136 20.23 13.38 2.20
N GLN A 137 20.66 12.50 3.10
CA GLN A 137 20.31 11.08 3.07
C GLN A 137 19.70 10.67 4.40
N LEU A 138 18.65 9.85 4.32
CA LEU A 138 17.95 9.29 5.48
C LEU A 138 17.76 7.79 5.28
N ASN A 139 18.22 6.97 6.21
CA ASN A 139 17.93 5.56 6.21
C ASN A 139 16.53 5.29 6.76
N SER A 140 15.71 4.57 6.00
CA SER A 140 14.38 4.12 6.38
C SER A 140 14.24 2.62 6.11
N ARG A 141 13.39 1.94 6.87
CA ARG A 141 13.00 0.54 6.60
C ARG A 141 12.04 0.43 5.42
N TYR A 142 11.53 1.56 4.93
CA TYR A 142 10.59 1.63 3.82
C TYR A 142 11.30 2.05 2.54
N ASN A 143 11.07 1.30 1.49
CA ASN A 143 11.37 1.64 0.11
C ASN A 143 10.07 1.61 -0.69
N ILE A 144 10.11 1.96 -1.97
CA ILE A 144 8.93 2.00 -2.83
C ILE A 144 8.25 0.63 -2.97
N GLU A 145 9.01 -0.46 -2.99
CA GLU A 145 8.46 -1.82 -3.09
C GLU A 145 7.67 -2.18 -1.84
N LYS A 146 8.25 -1.93 -0.66
CA LYS A 146 7.59 -2.20 0.63
C LYS A 146 6.35 -1.31 0.82
N LEU A 147 6.43 -0.03 0.48
CA LEU A 147 5.27 0.86 0.51
C LEU A 147 4.16 0.36 -0.42
N ASN A 148 4.51 -0.03 -1.64
CA ASN A 148 3.56 -0.60 -2.59
C ASN A 148 2.92 -1.89 -2.08
N SER A 149 3.67 -2.76 -1.41
CA SER A 149 3.13 -4.02 -0.84
C SER A 149 2.14 -3.76 0.30
N LEU A 150 2.40 -2.76 1.14
CA LEU A 150 1.52 -2.38 2.24
C LEU A 150 0.26 -1.63 1.76
N TYR A 151 0.42 -0.81 0.74
CA TYR A 151 -0.68 -0.01 0.18
C TYR A 151 -1.63 -0.81 -0.69
N LYS A 152 -1.12 -1.82 -1.40
CA LYS A 152 -1.84 -2.55 -2.43
C LYS A 152 -2.10 -3.99 -2.00
N ASN A 153 -2.82 -4.16 -0.90
CA ASN A 153 -3.32 -5.49 -0.61
C ASN A 153 -4.36 -5.88 -1.67
N LEU A 154 -3.88 -6.63 -2.67
CA LEU A 154 -4.67 -7.10 -3.80
C LEU A 154 -5.78 -8.06 -3.38
N ASP A 155 -5.65 -8.68 -2.19
CA ASP A 155 -6.64 -9.62 -1.67
C ASP A 155 -7.92 -8.92 -1.23
N THR A 156 -7.86 -7.60 -1.01
CA THR A 156 -9.05 -6.78 -0.74
C THR A 156 -9.82 -6.38 -1.99
N ILE A 157 -9.27 -6.65 -3.19
CA ILE A 157 -9.89 -6.31 -4.48
C ILE A 157 -10.60 -7.55 -5.00
N SER A 158 -11.91 -7.46 -5.13
CA SER A 158 -12.71 -8.53 -5.71
C SER A 158 -12.54 -8.60 -7.23
N PHE A 159 -12.81 -9.78 -7.81
CA PHE A 159 -12.86 -9.95 -9.27
C PHE A 159 -13.82 -8.95 -9.94
N MET A 160 -14.98 -8.71 -9.34
CA MET A 160 -15.94 -7.71 -9.84
C MET A 160 -15.37 -6.29 -9.84
N ASP A 161 -14.65 -5.89 -8.77
CA ASP A 161 -14.00 -4.58 -8.72
C ASP A 161 -12.92 -4.44 -9.79
N LEU A 162 -12.17 -5.52 -10.07
CA LEU A 162 -11.18 -5.53 -11.15
C LEU A 162 -11.84 -5.30 -12.51
N LEU A 163 -12.96 -5.95 -12.80
CA LEU A 163 -13.66 -5.82 -14.08
C LEU A 163 -14.34 -4.46 -14.24
N THR A 164 -15.06 -3.99 -13.21
CA THR A 164 -15.89 -2.78 -13.30
C THR A 164 -15.12 -1.50 -13.06
N ASN A 165 -14.12 -1.53 -12.18
CA ASN A 165 -13.40 -0.35 -11.69
C ASN A 165 -11.93 -0.29 -12.12
N TYR A 166 -11.51 -1.05 -13.15
CA TYR A 166 -10.11 -1.14 -13.57
C TYR A 166 -9.43 0.22 -13.76
N ASN A 167 -10.07 1.14 -14.50
CA ASN A 167 -9.53 2.48 -14.74
C ASN A 167 -9.50 3.34 -13.45
N LEU A 168 -10.44 3.13 -12.54
CA LEU A 168 -10.47 3.80 -11.25
C LEU A 168 -9.32 3.32 -10.35
N LEU A 169 -9.03 2.02 -10.38
CA LEU A 169 -7.91 1.42 -9.66
C LEU A 169 -6.56 1.97 -10.13
N ILE A 170 -6.39 2.16 -11.45
CA ILE A 170 -5.20 2.83 -12.01
C ILE A 170 -5.10 4.27 -11.48
N LYS A 171 -6.19 5.04 -11.48
CA LYS A 171 -6.21 6.40 -10.93
C LYS A 171 -5.91 6.42 -9.42
N LYS A 172 -6.24 5.36 -8.69
CA LYS A 172 -5.88 5.16 -7.28
C LYS A 172 -4.43 4.71 -7.07
N GLY A 173 -3.62 4.62 -8.13
CA GLY A 173 -2.19 4.32 -8.07
C GLY A 173 -1.81 2.85 -8.25
N TYR A 174 -2.73 1.96 -8.58
CA TYR A 174 -2.38 0.59 -8.97
C TYR A 174 -1.75 0.59 -10.37
N THR A 175 -0.67 -0.17 -10.57
CA THR A 175 -0.07 -0.33 -11.89
C THR A 175 -0.84 -1.35 -12.72
N LYS A 176 -0.87 -1.15 -14.04
CA LYS A 176 -1.49 -2.11 -14.97
C LYS A 176 -0.92 -3.52 -14.81
N LYS A 177 0.40 -3.62 -14.57
CA LYS A 177 1.08 -4.91 -14.38
C LYS A 177 0.49 -5.67 -13.19
N ILE A 178 0.40 -5.02 -12.03
CA ILE A 178 -0.13 -5.63 -10.81
C ILE A 178 -1.60 -6.04 -10.96
N LEU A 179 -2.43 -5.20 -11.61
CA LEU A 179 -3.85 -5.54 -11.83
C LEU A 179 -4.01 -6.72 -12.81
N ASN A 180 -3.17 -6.80 -13.84
CA ASN A 180 -3.19 -7.92 -14.77
C ASN A 180 -2.68 -9.22 -14.13
N GLU A 181 -1.65 -9.16 -13.29
CA GLU A 181 -1.20 -10.30 -12.49
C GLU A 181 -2.35 -10.84 -11.62
N LYS A 182 -3.08 -9.94 -10.93
CA LYS A 182 -4.25 -10.34 -10.13
C LYS A 182 -5.38 -10.92 -10.98
N LEU A 183 -5.63 -10.40 -12.17
CA LEU A 183 -6.61 -10.99 -13.10
C LEU A 183 -6.20 -12.41 -13.52
N ASN A 184 -4.91 -12.64 -13.77
CA ASN A 184 -4.39 -13.96 -14.16
C ASN A 184 -4.52 -15.02 -13.04
N GLU A 185 -4.62 -14.60 -11.77
CA GLU A 185 -4.88 -15.53 -10.67
C GLU A 185 -6.28 -16.12 -10.72
N PHE A 186 -7.21 -15.50 -11.44
CA PHE A 186 -8.60 -15.97 -11.61
C PHE A 186 -8.82 -16.82 -12.86
N TYR A 187 -7.81 -16.97 -13.73
CA TYR A 187 -7.83 -17.83 -14.91
C TYR A 187 -7.06 -19.12 -14.67
#